data_884285665ccbac46ee5199c7260c39c6
#
_entry.id   884285665ccbac46ee5199c7260c39c6
#
_cell.length_a   1.000
_cell.length_b   1.000
_cell.length_c   1.000
_cell.angle_alpha   90.00
_cell.angle_beta   90.00
_cell.angle_gamma   90.00
#
_symmetry.space_group_name_H-M   'P 1'
#
loop_
_entity.id
_entity.type
_entity.pdbx_description
1 polymer ?
#
loop_
_entity_poly.entity_id
_entity_poly.type
_entity_poly.pdbx_seq_one_letter_code
_entity_poly.pdbx_strand_id
1 'polypeptide(L)'
;MPITHVVRQGDCLAKIAKQYGFSDYKVLYDDPANAELKKKRPNPNVLRPGDQVMIPDRTPKEVGVAAGAVHTFKVKVAEKVLRIVLKGHDGEPLAGVEYELDLGEKRPRKGSTGGDGKLEEMVPADAATATLTVEDRMMVLNLGHLNPLAEVKEGDHSGLQGRLKNLGYDPGPADGKLGPRTRAALAVFQADQDLDITGEADDATLAKLEEAHGS
;
A
#
# COMPACT_ATOMS: atom_id res chain seq x y z
N MET A 1 8.21 8.94 28.23
CA MET A 1 6.82 9.41 28.00
C MET A 1 6.38 8.86 26.67
N PRO A 2 5.19 8.31 26.55
CA PRO A 2 4.71 7.80 25.26
C PRO A 2 4.69 8.94 24.25
N ILE A 3 5.20 8.70 23.06
CA ILE A 3 5.25 9.65 21.96
C ILE A 3 4.03 9.38 21.08
N THR A 4 3.33 10.43 20.65
CA THR A 4 2.27 10.32 19.66
C THR A 4 2.80 10.77 18.31
N HIS A 5 2.75 9.86 17.32
CA HIS A 5 3.04 10.17 15.92
C HIS A 5 1.74 10.50 15.20
N VAL A 6 1.66 11.67 14.56
CA VAL A 6 0.54 12.04 13.68
C VAL A 6 0.87 11.60 12.26
N VAL A 7 0.06 10.72 11.71
CA VAL A 7 0.23 10.15 10.37
C VAL A 7 0.19 11.25 9.31
N ARG A 8 1.13 11.20 8.37
CA ARG A 8 1.21 12.07 7.19
C ARG A 8 0.98 11.25 5.93
N GLN A 9 0.64 11.90 4.83
CA GLN A 9 0.53 11.23 3.54
C GLN A 9 1.85 10.52 3.20
N GLY A 10 1.77 9.24 2.81
CA GLY A 10 2.93 8.40 2.54
C GLY A 10 3.49 7.66 3.75
N ASP A 11 2.86 7.79 4.93
CA ASP A 11 3.18 6.97 6.09
C ASP A 11 2.42 5.64 6.06
N CYS A 12 3.07 4.58 6.56
CA CYS A 12 2.46 3.30 6.90
C CYS A 12 3.07 2.82 8.22
N LEU A 13 2.41 1.91 8.91
CA LEU A 13 2.91 1.43 10.22
C LEU A 13 4.33 0.88 10.16
N ALA A 14 4.70 0.19 9.07
CA ALA A 14 6.06 -0.33 8.89
C ALA A 14 7.11 0.79 8.81
N LYS A 15 6.80 1.89 8.10
CA LYS A 15 7.68 3.07 8.01
C LYS A 15 7.78 3.78 9.36
N ILE A 16 6.65 3.98 10.06
CA ILE A 16 6.61 4.60 11.39
C ILE A 16 7.41 3.74 12.37
N ALA A 17 7.20 2.42 12.41
CA ALA A 17 7.96 1.51 13.25
C ALA A 17 9.47 1.67 13.02
N LYS A 18 9.91 1.64 11.76
CA LYS A 18 11.32 1.85 11.39
C LYS A 18 11.85 3.19 11.89
N GLN A 19 11.09 4.28 11.71
CA GLN A 19 11.45 5.64 12.15
C GLN A 19 11.73 5.70 13.66
N TYR A 20 10.93 4.98 14.45
CA TYR A 20 11.10 4.91 15.91
C TYR A 20 11.96 3.73 16.38
N GLY A 21 12.62 3.02 15.44
CA GLY A 21 13.61 1.98 15.73
C GLY A 21 13.02 0.63 16.13
N PHE A 22 11.79 0.34 15.72
CA PHE A 22 11.19 -0.99 15.83
C PHE A 22 11.40 -1.76 14.52
N SER A 23 11.69 -3.05 14.64
CA SER A 23 11.91 -3.96 13.51
C SER A 23 10.60 -4.55 12.97
N ASP A 24 9.49 -4.44 13.72
CA ASP A 24 8.19 -4.97 13.36
C ASP A 24 7.11 -3.97 13.74
N TYR A 25 6.25 -3.62 12.77
CA TYR A 25 5.13 -2.70 12.97
C TYR A 25 4.06 -3.26 13.92
N LYS A 26 4.00 -4.58 14.10
CA LYS A 26 3.05 -5.24 15.01
C LYS A 26 3.25 -4.79 16.45
N VAL A 27 4.46 -4.42 16.82
CA VAL A 27 4.75 -3.86 18.17
C VAL A 27 3.95 -2.59 18.42
N LEU A 28 3.76 -1.76 17.37
CA LEU A 28 2.92 -0.56 17.47
C LEU A 28 1.44 -0.92 17.33
N TYR A 29 1.10 -1.73 16.32
CA TYR A 29 -0.29 -2.02 15.97
C TYR A 29 -1.03 -2.83 17.05
N ASP A 30 -0.34 -3.73 17.74
CA ASP A 30 -0.89 -4.59 18.77
C ASP A 30 -0.74 -3.99 20.19
N ASP A 31 -0.11 -2.82 20.31
CA ASP A 31 0.01 -2.14 21.60
C ASP A 31 -1.39 -1.70 22.11
N PRO A 32 -1.72 -1.96 23.38
CA PRO A 32 -3.00 -1.55 23.96
C PRO A 32 -3.34 -0.07 23.80
N ALA A 33 -2.33 0.80 23.79
CA ALA A 33 -2.52 2.24 23.59
C ALA A 33 -3.01 2.57 22.15
N ASN A 34 -2.86 1.66 21.20
CA ASN A 34 -3.32 1.79 19.82
C ASN A 34 -4.61 1.01 19.52
N ALA A 35 -5.33 0.52 20.53
CA ALA A 35 -6.55 -0.28 20.36
C ALA A 35 -7.62 0.46 19.53
N GLU A 36 -7.81 1.76 19.77
CA GLU A 36 -8.76 2.59 19.01
C GLU A 36 -8.31 2.78 17.54
N LEU A 37 -7.02 2.98 17.31
CA LEU A 37 -6.46 3.00 15.95
C LEU A 37 -6.70 1.67 15.24
N LYS A 38 -6.41 0.55 15.89
CA LYS A 38 -6.61 -0.80 15.34
C LYS A 38 -8.07 -1.06 14.98
N LYS A 39 -9.01 -0.62 15.83
CA LYS A 39 -10.44 -0.71 15.55
C LYS A 39 -10.86 0.14 14.36
N LYS A 40 -10.33 1.38 14.28
CA LYS A 40 -10.62 2.32 13.19
C LYS A 40 -9.96 1.92 11.87
N ARG A 41 -8.78 1.27 11.92
CA ARG A 41 -7.95 0.86 10.78
C ARG A 41 -7.66 -0.65 10.87
N PRO A 42 -8.60 -1.52 10.48
CA PRO A 42 -8.40 -2.97 10.55
C PRO A 42 -7.23 -3.46 9.68
N ASN A 43 -6.95 -2.76 8.57
CA ASN A 43 -5.79 -3.01 7.73
C ASN A 43 -4.60 -2.16 8.20
N PRO A 44 -3.55 -2.76 8.80
CA PRO A 44 -2.38 -2.03 9.32
C PRO A 44 -1.55 -1.33 8.23
N ASN A 45 -1.73 -1.69 6.97
CA ASN A 45 -0.97 -1.12 5.86
C ASN A 45 -1.59 0.17 5.31
N VAL A 46 -2.82 0.49 5.73
CA VAL A 46 -3.57 1.62 5.20
C VAL A 46 -3.97 2.56 6.34
N LEU A 47 -3.25 3.66 6.45
CA LEU A 47 -3.50 4.74 7.41
C LEU A 47 -4.00 5.98 6.68
N ARG A 48 -4.68 6.88 7.41
CA ARG A 48 -5.09 8.18 6.88
C ARG A 48 -4.23 9.29 7.51
N PRO A 49 -3.86 10.33 6.76
CA PRO A 49 -3.28 11.53 7.34
C PRO A 49 -4.16 12.08 8.47
N GLY A 50 -3.52 12.37 9.62
CA GLY A 50 -4.22 12.79 10.85
C GLY A 50 -4.53 11.67 11.84
N ASP A 51 -4.44 10.39 11.46
CA ASP A 51 -4.50 9.29 12.43
C ASP A 51 -3.35 9.43 13.45
N GLN A 52 -3.60 9.02 14.68
CA GLN A 52 -2.61 9.07 15.76
C GLN A 52 -2.11 7.68 16.10
N VAL A 53 -0.80 7.51 16.10
CA VAL A 53 -0.11 6.27 16.48
C VAL A 53 0.66 6.52 17.77
N MET A 54 0.28 5.84 18.82
CA MET A 54 1.02 5.85 20.08
C MET A 54 2.26 4.99 19.93
N ILE A 55 3.42 5.57 20.25
CA ILE A 55 4.71 4.88 20.15
C ILE A 55 5.10 4.40 21.56
N PRO A 56 5.16 3.08 21.81
CA PRO A 56 5.55 2.56 23.11
C PRO A 56 7.02 2.83 23.40
N ASP A 57 7.38 2.80 24.68
CA ASP A 57 8.76 2.90 25.08
C ASP A 57 9.55 1.68 24.57
N ARG A 58 10.78 1.92 24.08
CA ARG A 58 11.63 0.84 23.58
C ARG A 58 12.27 0.10 24.73
N THR A 59 12.09 -1.21 24.76
CA THR A 59 12.88 -2.10 25.62
C THR A 59 14.07 -2.64 24.82
N PRO A 60 15.31 -2.27 25.12
CA PRO A 60 16.48 -2.82 24.44
C PRO A 60 16.53 -4.34 24.62
N LYS A 61 16.79 -5.06 23.54
CA LYS A 61 17.07 -6.49 23.63
C LYS A 61 18.55 -6.69 23.90
N GLU A 62 18.88 -7.18 25.08
CA GLU A 62 20.23 -7.56 25.43
C GLU A 62 20.53 -8.98 24.92
N VAL A 63 21.69 -9.14 24.29
CA VAL A 63 22.17 -10.43 23.82
C VAL A 63 23.57 -10.62 24.37
N GLY A 64 23.77 -11.63 25.24
CA GLY A 64 25.08 -12.01 25.73
C GLY A 64 25.91 -12.61 24.60
N VAL A 65 27.11 -12.09 24.41
CA VAL A 65 28.06 -12.57 23.38
C VAL A 65 29.42 -12.91 24.03
N ALA A 66 30.05 -13.94 23.52
CA ALA A 66 31.41 -14.33 24.01
C ALA A 66 32.47 -13.34 23.47
N ALA A 67 33.36 -12.86 24.32
CA ALA A 67 34.48 -12.05 23.88
C ALA A 67 35.44 -12.87 23.02
N GLY A 68 36.08 -12.23 22.03
CA GLY A 68 37.07 -12.86 21.15
C GLY A 68 36.50 -13.72 20.01
N ALA A 69 35.18 -13.71 19.80
CA ALA A 69 34.51 -14.39 18.69
C ALA A 69 33.87 -13.39 17.74
N VAL A 70 33.69 -13.79 16.46
CA VAL A 70 32.92 -13.02 15.47
C VAL A 70 31.44 -13.41 15.60
N HIS A 71 30.59 -12.40 15.80
CA HIS A 71 29.17 -12.59 15.94
C HIS A 71 28.43 -11.98 14.73
N THR A 72 27.52 -12.75 14.15
CA THR A 72 26.66 -12.29 13.04
C THR A 72 25.25 -12.02 13.54
N PHE A 73 24.80 -10.78 13.42
CA PHE A 73 23.43 -10.38 13.73
C PHE A 73 22.65 -10.19 12.44
N LYS A 74 21.52 -10.89 12.31
CA LYS A 74 20.57 -10.67 11.21
C LYS A 74 19.54 -9.63 11.63
N VAL A 75 19.53 -8.49 10.95
CA VAL A 75 18.53 -7.44 11.18
C VAL A 75 17.42 -7.60 10.14
N LYS A 76 16.18 -7.73 10.61
CA LYS A 76 15.01 -7.76 9.72
C LYS A 76 14.75 -6.32 9.24
N VAL A 77 14.75 -6.11 7.93
CA VAL A 77 14.36 -4.83 7.33
C VAL A 77 12.84 -4.79 7.26
N ALA A 78 12.25 -3.65 7.65
CA ALA A 78 10.81 -3.45 7.49
C ALA A 78 10.49 -3.26 6.01
N GLU A 79 9.53 -4.02 5.50
CA GLU A 79 9.09 -4.01 4.12
C GLU A 79 7.58 -3.79 4.04
N LYS A 80 7.11 -3.32 2.88
CA LYS A 80 5.71 -3.22 2.49
C LYS A 80 5.51 -3.87 1.12
N VAL A 81 4.28 -4.28 0.81
CA VAL A 81 3.96 -4.91 -0.47
C VAL A 81 3.50 -3.84 -1.45
N LEU A 82 4.10 -3.83 -2.64
CA LEU A 82 3.62 -3.09 -3.81
C LEU A 82 2.82 -4.06 -4.68
N ARG A 83 1.56 -3.74 -4.97
CA ARG A 83 0.69 -4.50 -5.88
C ARG A 83 0.14 -3.59 -6.96
N ILE A 84 0.28 -4.00 -8.22
CA ILE A 84 -0.21 -3.27 -9.39
C ILE A 84 -0.66 -4.30 -10.42
N VAL A 85 -1.75 -4.02 -11.13
CA VAL A 85 -2.15 -4.74 -12.33
C VAL A 85 -1.85 -3.86 -13.54
N LEU A 86 -1.11 -4.40 -14.49
CA LEU A 86 -0.81 -3.74 -15.76
C LEU A 86 -1.78 -4.22 -16.82
N LYS A 87 -2.46 -3.27 -17.46
CA LYS A 87 -3.37 -3.52 -18.58
C LYS A 87 -2.90 -2.79 -19.84
N GLY A 88 -3.14 -3.39 -20.98
CA GLY A 88 -2.96 -2.77 -22.29
C GLY A 88 -4.00 -1.66 -22.54
N HIS A 89 -3.87 -0.98 -23.66
CA HIS A 89 -4.83 0.06 -24.08
C HIS A 89 -6.20 -0.52 -24.46
N ASP A 90 -6.26 -1.81 -24.74
CA ASP A 90 -7.46 -2.62 -25.01
C ASP A 90 -8.18 -3.08 -23.72
N GLY A 91 -7.57 -2.80 -22.55
CA GLY A 91 -8.06 -3.22 -21.24
C GLY A 91 -7.63 -4.62 -20.82
N GLU A 92 -6.96 -5.39 -21.70
CA GLU A 92 -6.50 -6.73 -21.40
C GLU A 92 -5.27 -6.73 -20.46
N PRO A 93 -5.13 -7.73 -19.58
CA PRO A 93 -3.95 -7.86 -18.72
C PRO A 93 -2.68 -8.04 -19.51
N LEU A 94 -1.63 -7.29 -19.17
CA LEU A 94 -0.28 -7.49 -19.71
C LEU A 94 0.38 -8.70 -19.02
N ALA A 95 0.08 -9.90 -19.51
CA ALA A 95 0.52 -11.16 -18.92
C ALA A 95 1.95 -11.53 -19.34
N GLY A 96 2.79 -11.90 -18.36
CA GLY A 96 4.16 -12.37 -18.60
C GLY A 96 5.12 -11.32 -19.15
N VAL A 97 4.77 -10.03 -19.03
CA VAL A 97 5.59 -8.92 -19.54
C VAL A 97 6.70 -8.60 -18.54
N GLU A 98 7.93 -8.48 -19.05
CA GLU A 98 9.08 -8.11 -18.23
C GLU A 98 8.99 -6.67 -17.75
N TYR A 99 9.39 -6.46 -16.51
CA TYR A 99 9.47 -5.11 -15.91
C TYR A 99 10.79 -4.91 -15.18
N GLU A 100 11.12 -3.65 -15.01
CA GLU A 100 12.21 -3.18 -14.17
C GLU A 100 11.68 -2.17 -13.15
N LEU A 101 11.94 -2.43 -11.85
CA LEU A 101 11.49 -1.58 -10.73
C LEU A 101 12.72 -0.97 -10.05
N ASP A 102 12.90 0.34 -10.22
CA ASP A 102 13.94 1.11 -9.56
C ASP A 102 13.40 1.77 -8.29
N LEU A 103 14.00 1.42 -7.16
CA LEU A 103 13.70 1.95 -5.82
C LEU A 103 14.78 2.91 -5.32
N GLY A 104 15.71 3.35 -6.19
CA GLY A 104 16.91 4.09 -5.81
C GLY A 104 17.99 3.21 -5.17
N GLU A 105 17.88 1.89 -5.32
CA GLU A 105 18.88 0.92 -4.88
C GLU A 105 20.05 0.86 -5.90
N LYS A 106 21.14 0.16 -5.52
CA LYS A 106 22.31 0.01 -6.42
C LYS A 106 21.98 -0.65 -7.76
N ARG A 107 20.93 -1.47 -7.80
CA ARG A 107 20.43 -2.15 -9.02
C ARG A 107 18.93 -2.19 -8.98
N PRO A 108 18.26 -1.90 -10.08
CA PRO A 108 16.82 -2.08 -10.20
C PRO A 108 16.46 -3.57 -10.09
N ARG A 109 15.28 -3.86 -9.60
CA ARG A 109 14.72 -5.20 -9.53
C ARG A 109 14.08 -5.54 -10.86
N LYS A 110 14.21 -6.79 -11.30
CA LYS A 110 13.61 -7.28 -12.55
C LYS A 110 12.68 -8.43 -12.25
N GLY A 111 11.57 -8.46 -12.95
CA GLY A 111 10.56 -9.51 -12.84
C GLY A 111 9.68 -9.57 -14.07
N SER A 112 8.65 -10.40 -14.01
CA SER A 112 7.60 -10.45 -15.02
C SER A 112 6.23 -10.47 -14.35
N THR A 113 5.23 -9.90 -15.01
CA THR A 113 3.85 -9.91 -14.54
C THR A 113 3.26 -11.32 -14.55
N GLY A 114 2.32 -11.59 -13.67
CA GLY A 114 1.52 -12.82 -13.68
C GLY A 114 0.61 -12.93 -14.92
N GLY A 115 -0.08 -14.06 -15.06
CA GLY A 115 -1.06 -14.28 -16.14
C GLY A 115 -2.25 -13.31 -16.10
N ASP A 116 -2.50 -12.70 -14.94
CA ASP A 116 -3.51 -11.67 -14.70
C ASP A 116 -2.96 -10.23 -14.81
N GLY A 117 -1.73 -10.08 -15.35
CA GLY A 117 -1.05 -8.79 -15.43
C GLY A 117 -0.55 -8.24 -14.09
N LYS A 118 -0.65 -9.01 -12.99
CA LYS A 118 -0.24 -8.56 -11.66
C LYS A 118 1.27 -8.55 -11.47
N LEU A 119 1.75 -7.47 -10.89
CA LEU A 119 3.07 -7.28 -10.31
C LEU A 119 2.91 -7.21 -8.80
N GLU A 120 3.65 -8.03 -8.07
CA GLU A 120 3.71 -7.99 -6.61
C GLU A 120 5.17 -8.02 -6.15
N GLU A 121 5.60 -6.99 -5.43
CA GLU A 121 6.98 -6.82 -4.96
C GLU A 121 7.04 -6.39 -3.50
N MET A 122 7.96 -6.99 -2.75
CA MET A 122 8.31 -6.54 -1.41
C MET A 122 9.26 -5.36 -1.52
N VAL A 123 8.87 -4.19 -1.06
CA VAL A 123 9.68 -2.96 -1.15
C VAL A 123 10.03 -2.43 0.24
N PRO A 124 11.16 -1.72 0.41
CA PRO A 124 11.50 -1.11 1.70
C PRO A 124 10.36 -0.23 2.23
N ALA A 125 10.05 -0.34 3.53
CA ALA A 125 8.94 0.40 4.14
C ALA A 125 9.08 1.92 4.02
N ASP A 126 10.31 2.42 3.98
CA ASP A 126 10.65 3.84 3.84
C ASP A 126 10.78 4.31 2.38
N ALA A 127 10.70 3.42 1.40
CA ALA A 127 10.66 3.84 0.00
C ALA A 127 9.43 4.72 -0.26
N ALA A 128 9.65 5.97 -0.65
CA ALA A 128 8.58 6.94 -0.92
C ALA A 128 8.11 6.89 -2.38
N THR A 129 9.03 6.57 -3.29
CA THR A 129 8.77 6.47 -4.73
C THR A 129 9.45 5.25 -5.30
N ALA A 130 8.96 4.79 -6.45
CA ALA A 130 9.62 3.82 -7.31
C ALA A 130 9.43 4.23 -8.77
N THR A 131 10.37 3.87 -9.64
CA THR A 131 10.19 4.00 -11.08
C THR A 131 9.98 2.60 -11.66
N LEU A 132 8.83 2.39 -12.26
CA LEU A 132 8.49 1.15 -12.95
C LEU A 132 8.66 1.36 -14.46
N THR A 133 9.51 0.54 -15.07
CA THR A 133 9.71 0.50 -16.53
C THR A 133 9.15 -0.81 -17.05
N VAL A 134 8.27 -0.70 -18.04
CA VAL A 134 7.65 -1.84 -18.74
C VAL A 134 7.75 -1.56 -20.23
N GLU A 135 8.40 -2.43 -20.97
CA GLU A 135 8.75 -2.19 -22.38
C GLU A 135 9.48 -0.84 -22.54
N ASP A 136 8.93 0.12 -23.29
CA ASP A 136 9.45 1.47 -23.51
C ASP A 136 8.80 2.53 -22.63
N ARG A 137 7.91 2.14 -21.71
CA ARG A 137 7.13 3.05 -20.84
C ARG A 137 7.71 3.11 -19.45
N MET A 138 7.83 4.32 -18.94
CA MET A 138 8.31 4.60 -17.60
C MET A 138 7.22 5.28 -16.78
N MET A 139 6.97 4.78 -15.57
CA MET A 139 5.96 5.28 -14.64
C MET A 139 6.58 5.55 -13.27
N VAL A 140 6.31 6.72 -12.71
CA VAL A 140 6.70 7.04 -11.32
C VAL A 140 5.54 6.66 -10.40
N LEU A 141 5.83 5.81 -9.43
CA LEU A 141 4.88 5.30 -8.44
C LEU A 141 5.12 6.03 -7.10
N ASN A 142 4.05 6.57 -6.51
CA ASN A 142 4.09 7.10 -5.15
C ASN A 142 3.68 6.00 -4.15
N LEU A 143 4.62 5.56 -3.34
CA LEU A 143 4.44 4.42 -2.44
C LEU A 143 3.88 4.87 -1.08
N GLY A 144 2.84 4.16 -0.59
CA GLY A 144 2.21 4.45 0.70
C GLY A 144 1.18 5.57 0.67
N HIS A 145 0.70 5.96 -0.52
CA HIS A 145 -0.31 7.03 -0.70
C HIS A 145 -1.75 6.48 -0.78
N LEU A 146 -1.97 5.22 -0.41
CA LEU A 146 -3.29 4.63 -0.45
C LEU A 146 -4.09 4.99 0.80
N ASN A 147 -5.23 5.65 0.62
CA ASN A 147 -6.16 6.01 1.69
C ASN A 147 -7.17 4.88 1.98
N PRO A 148 -7.76 4.82 3.20
CA PRO A 148 -8.75 3.81 3.56
C PRO A 148 -10.03 3.91 2.73
N LEU A 149 -10.65 2.76 2.39
CA LEU A 149 -11.97 2.72 1.73
C LEU A 149 -13.10 3.18 2.65
N ALA A 150 -12.95 3.01 3.97
CA ALA A 150 -13.96 3.44 4.94
C ALA A 150 -14.33 4.94 4.82
N GLU A 151 -13.41 5.76 4.33
CA GLU A 151 -13.60 7.20 4.14
C GLU A 151 -14.59 7.55 3.00
N VAL A 152 -14.92 6.60 2.13
CA VAL A 152 -15.95 6.77 1.07
C VAL A 152 -17.30 7.16 1.68
N LYS A 153 -17.65 6.60 2.84
CA LYS A 153 -18.88 6.94 3.57
C LYS A 153 -18.88 8.37 4.12
N GLU A 154 -17.72 8.98 4.26
CA GLU A 154 -17.52 10.37 4.66
C GLU A 154 -17.32 11.31 3.46
N GLY A 155 -17.41 10.79 2.24
CA GLY A 155 -17.32 11.55 0.99
C GLY A 155 -15.89 11.67 0.42
N ASP A 156 -14.90 10.99 1.00
CA ASP A 156 -13.54 10.93 0.44
C ASP A 156 -13.33 9.63 -0.36
N HIS A 157 -13.32 9.76 -1.68
CA HIS A 157 -13.17 8.64 -2.61
C HIS A 157 -11.71 8.41 -3.05
N SER A 158 -10.73 9.10 -2.46
CA SER A 158 -9.32 8.98 -2.88
C SER A 158 -8.76 7.57 -2.71
N GLY A 159 -9.17 6.85 -1.67
CA GLY A 159 -8.78 5.46 -1.43
C GLY A 159 -9.35 4.49 -2.47
N LEU A 160 -10.57 4.74 -2.93
CA LEU A 160 -11.23 4.01 -4.01
C LEU A 160 -10.53 4.30 -5.36
N GLN A 161 -10.30 5.58 -5.67
CA GLN A 161 -9.60 5.99 -6.90
C GLN A 161 -8.18 5.38 -6.97
N GLY A 162 -7.46 5.36 -5.85
CA GLY A 162 -6.14 4.74 -5.77
C GLY A 162 -6.17 3.25 -6.11
N ARG A 163 -7.15 2.50 -5.57
CA ARG A 163 -7.29 1.05 -5.84
C ARG A 163 -7.69 0.77 -7.28
N LEU A 164 -8.66 1.49 -7.81
CA LEU A 164 -9.04 1.38 -9.23
C LEU A 164 -7.82 1.59 -10.13
N LYS A 165 -7.02 2.62 -9.86
CA LYS A 165 -5.82 2.91 -10.62
C LYS A 165 -4.78 1.79 -10.52
N ASN A 166 -4.57 1.22 -9.33
CA ASN A 166 -3.65 0.10 -9.12
C ASN A 166 -4.11 -1.18 -9.83
N LEU A 167 -5.42 -1.33 -10.04
CA LEU A 167 -6.03 -2.43 -10.79
C LEU A 167 -6.12 -2.17 -12.29
N GLY A 168 -5.52 -1.07 -12.79
CA GLY A 168 -5.44 -0.75 -14.21
C GLY A 168 -6.67 -0.05 -14.79
N TYR A 169 -7.58 0.46 -13.95
CA TYR A 169 -8.68 1.33 -14.38
C TYR A 169 -8.25 2.80 -14.37
N ASP A 170 -8.98 3.67 -15.08
CA ASP A 170 -8.68 5.09 -15.13
C ASP A 170 -9.74 5.96 -14.44
N PRO A 171 -9.70 6.09 -13.09
CA PRO A 171 -10.61 6.94 -12.35
C PRO A 171 -10.27 8.43 -12.42
N GLY A 172 -9.17 8.80 -13.09
CA GLY A 172 -8.57 10.13 -13.04
C GLY A 172 -7.64 10.32 -11.83
N PRO A 173 -7.41 11.58 -11.41
CA PRO A 173 -6.60 11.87 -10.23
C PRO A 173 -7.32 11.38 -8.96
N ALA A 174 -6.53 10.96 -7.95
CA ALA A 174 -7.06 10.56 -6.63
C ALA A 174 -7.35 11.82 -5.79
N ASP A 175 -8.33 12.61 -6.21
CA ASP A 175 -8.72 13.90 -5.61
C ASP A 175 -9.84 13.78 -4.57
N GLY A 176 -10.30 12.56 -4.31
CA GLY A 176 -11.38 12.25 -3.37
C GLY A 176 -12.79 12.50 -3.91
N LYS A 177 -12.95 12.98 -5.14
CA LYS A 177 -14.27 13.32 -5.71
C LYS A 177 -14.81 12.22 -6.61
N LEU A 178 -16.07 11.86 -6.44
CA LEU A 178 -16.77 10.91 -7.30
C LEU A 178 -17.24 11.60 -8.60
N GLY A 179 -16.27 11.97 -9.44
CA GLY A 179 -16.52 12.63 -10.73
C GLY A 179 -16.90 11.65 -11.86
N PRO A 180 -17.20 12.16 -13.06
CA PRO A 180 -17.62 11.34 -14.22
C PRO A 180 -16.60 10.26 -14.60
N ARG A 181 -15.29 10.56 -14.55
CA ARG A 181 -14.21 9.58 -14.83
C ARG A 181 -14.18 8.46 -13.79
N THR A 182 -14.32 8.81 -12.51
CA THR A 182 -14.36 7.82 -11.42
C THR A 182 -15.58 6.91 -11.56
N ARG A 183 -16.76 7.46 -11.89
CA ARG A 183 -17.99 6.68 -12.15
C ARG A 183 -17.83 5.75 -13.34
N ALA A 184 -17.21 6.21 -14.43
CA ALA A 184 -16.93 5.38 -15.59
C ALA A 184 -15.98 4.23 -15.26
N ALA A 185 -14.91 4.51 -14.50
CA ALA A 185 -13.98 3.48 -14.04
C ALA A 185 -14.64 2.45 -13.11
N LEU A 186 -15.56 2.91 -12.22
CA LEU A 186 -16.36 2.02 -11.39
C LEU A 186 -17.28 1.13 -12.23
N ALA A 187 -17.98 1.68 -13.22
CA ALA A 187 -18.86 0.91 -14.10
C ALA A 187 -18.09 -0.19 -14.86
N VAL A 188 -16.88 0.12 -15.35
CA VAL A 188 -16.01 -0.89 -15.99
C VAL A 188 -15.56 -1.95 -14.99
N PHE A 189 -15.12 -1.54 -13.79
CA PHE A 189 -14.74 -2.47 -12.72
C PHE A 189 -15.93 -3.38 -12.33
N GLN A 190 -17.12 -2.82 -12.16
CA GLN A 190 -18.33 -3.58 -11.82
C GLN A 190 -18.65 -4.62 -12.91
N ALA A 191 -18.56 -4.23 -14.19
CA ALA A 191 -18.74 -5.15 -15.32
C ALA A 191 -17.70 -6.28 -15.30
N ASP A 192 -16.41 -5.97 -15.10
CA ASP A 192 -15.32 -6.95 -15.04
C ASP A 192 -15.45 -7.92 -13.83
N GLN A 193 -16.20 -7.52 -12.79
CA GLN A 193 -16.38 -8.30 -11.56
C GLN A 193 -17.79 -8.91 -11.43
N ASP A 194 -18.57 -8.93 -12.51
CA ASP A 194 -19.95 -9.47 -12.54
C ASP A 194 -20.88 -8.85 -11.48
N LEU A 195 -20.70 -7.55 -11.20
CA LEU A 195 -21.56 -6.76 -10.31
C LEU A 195 -22.61 -5.97 -11.11
N ASP A 196 -23.62 -5.45 -10.41
CA ASP A 196 -24.55 -4.47 -10.99
C ASP A 196 -23.80 -3.21 -11.43
N ILE A 197 -23.96 -2.82 -12.70
CA ILE A 197 -23.23 -1.69 -13.31
C ILE A 197 -23.94 -0.38 -12.95
N THR A 198 -23.66 0.15 -11.76
CA THR A 198 -24.26 1.38 -11.24
C THR A 198 -23.36 2.61 -11.44
N GLY A 199 -22.05 2.42 -11.53
CA GLY A 199 -21.05 3.49 -11.47
C GLY A 199 -20.99 4.18 -10.10
N GLU A 200 -21.59 3.59 -9.06
CA GLU A 200 -21.60 4.08 -7.69
C GLU A 200 -20.67 3.23 -6.80
N ALA A 201 -20.22 3.84 -5.71
CA ALA A 201 -19.35 3.20 -4.72
C ALA A 201 -20.21 2.54 -3.61
N ASP A 202 -21.09 1.61 -3.98
CA ASP A 202 -21.90 0.84 -3.04
C ASP A 202 -21.09 -0.19 -2.24
N ASP A 203 -21.68 -0.75 -1.17
CA ASP A 203 -20.99 -1.67 -0.27
C ASP A 203 -20.51 -2.95 -1.00
N ALA A 204 -21.23 -3.45 -2.00
CA ALA A 204 -20.83 -4.61 -2.79
C ALA A 204 -19.60 -4.31 -3.64
N THR A 205 -19.61 -3.15 -4.30
CA THR A 205 -18.48 -2.64 -5.10
C THR A 205 -17.24 -2.42 -4.22
N LEU A 206 -17.40 -1.80 -3.04
CA LEU A 206 -16.28 -1.57 -2.12
C LEU A 206 -15.68 -2.88 -1.60
N ALA A 207 -16.51 -3.84 -1.21
CA ALA A 207 -16.06 -5.16 -0.76
C ALA A 207 -15.29 -5.89 -1.86
N LYS A 208 -15.80 -5.86 -3.10
CA LYS A 208 -15.14 -6.51 -4.24
C LYS A 208 -13.83 -5.81 -4.62
N LEU A 209 -13.78 -4.49 -4.49
CA LEU A 209 -12.58 -3.70 -4.74
C LEU A 209 -11.47 -4.01 -3.71
N GLU A 210 -11.85 -4.17 -2.43
CA GLU A 210 -10.92 -4.57 -1.36
C GLU A 210 -10.38 -5.99 -1.61
N GLU A 211 -11.25 -6.94 -1.99
CA GLU A 211 -10.87 -8.31 -2.34
C GLU A 211 -9.90 -8.34 -3.52
N ALA A 212 -10.23 -7.68 -4.62
CA ALA A 212 -9.43 -7.67 -5.85
C ALA A 212 -8.07 -7.00 -5.66
N HIS A 213 -8.03 -5.91 -4.87
CA HIS A 213 -6.78 -5.18 -4.57
C HIS A 213 -5.94 -5.86 -3.48
N GLY A 214 -6.57 -6.59 -2.55
CA GLY A 214 -5.92 -7.27 -1.43
C GLY A 214 -5.54 -6.32 -0.26
N SER A 215 -6.22 -5.19 -0.14
CA SER A 215 -6.02 -4.24 0.98
C SER A 215 -7.20 -3.29 1.14
#